data_f8c2faefc4d29e19b0cac8240d3fc9c0
#
_entry.id   f8c2faefc4d29e19b0cac8240d3fc9c0
#
_cell.length_a   1.000
_cell.length_b   1.000
_cell.length_c   1.000
_cell.angle_alpha   90.00
_cell.angle_beta   90.00
_cell.angle_gamma   90.00
#
_symmetry.space_group_name_H-M   'P 1'
#
loop_
_entity.id
_entity.type
_entity.pdbx_description
1 polymer ?
#
loop_
_entity_poly.entity_id
_entity_poly.type
_entity_poly.pdbx_seq_one_letter_code
_entity_poly.pdbx_strand_id
1 'polypeptide(L)'
;MRGASAGALYPSLSNSEDNSYPISSFDSDGFTTSSGSQNGQNTSHTYVGWFWKADGSASSNSNGSITSSVSANTTAGFSIVKYTGTGSAGTIGHGLSSAPNVVIVKNLDDNSKGWPVLHTSLTNEYLELNSTNDAFSGSTYFNNTAPTASVFSVGTVGSTNESGDDLIAYCFHNVEGYSKFGSFAGNSSADGTFVYLGFRPAYIWLKRDSNGVDWSLFDSKRLGYNVDNNNLRAFASSPATEQTDDDVDFLSNGFKCRRNFANNQGTVLYFAWAEAPFKFANAR
;
A
#
# COMPACT_ATOMS: atom_id res chain seq x y z
N MET A 1 -11.49 -10.12 9.65
CA MET A 1 -10.66 -9.29 8.79
C MET A 1 -11.54 -8.49 7.90
N ARG A 2 -10.98 -7.65 7.04
CA ARG A 2 -11.79 -6.74 6.24
C ARG A 2 -12.57 -7.48 5.15
N GLY A 3 -13.67 -8.08 5.58
CA GLY A 3 -14.68 -8.67 4.71
C GLY A 3 -15.79 -7.65 4.39
N ALA A 4 -16.82 -8.11 3.73
CA ALA A 4 -18.07 -7.37 3.59
C ALA A 4 -18.57 -6.95 4.96
N SER A 5 -19.08 -5.74 5.09
CA SER A 5 -19.50 -5.12 6.34
C SER A 5 -18.36 -4.73 7.32
N ALA A 6 -17.10 -4.81 6.92
CA ALA A 6 -16.04 -4.11 7.63
C ALA A 6 -16.15 -2.60 7.38
N GLY A 7 -15.80 -1.81 8.36
CA GLY A 7 -15.83 -0.35 8.24
C GLY A 7 -14.88 0.18 7.15
N ALA A 8 -15.14 1.36 6.64
CA ALA A 8 -14.24 2.03 5.71
C ALA A 8 -13.00 2.57 6.42
N LEU A 9 -11.87 2.52 5.73
CA LEU A 9 -10.64 3.21 6.12
C LEU A 9 -10.26 4.19 5.03
N TYR A 10 -9.80 5.36 5.42
CA TYR A 10 -9.44 6.46 4.51
C TYR A 10 -7.94 6.67 4.50
N PRO A 11 -7.21 6.13 3.50
CA PRO A 11 -5.74 6.24 3.46
C PRO A 11 -5.19 7.65 3.29
N SER A 12 -6.05 8.62 2.97
CA SER A 12 -5.71 10.05 2.91
C SER A 12 -5.94 10.80 4.23
N LEU A 13 -6.51 10.14 5.25
CA LEU A 13 -6.92 10.75 6.51
C LEU A 13 -6.39 9.92 7.70
N SER A 14 -6.40 10.52 8.87
CA SER A 14 -6.07 9.84 10.12
C SER A 14 -7.28 9.18 10.80
N ASN A 15 -8.47 9.28 10.24
CA ASN A 15 -9.71 8.82 10.85
C ASN A 15 -9.61 7.35 11.32
N SER A 16 -10.28 7.06 12.42
CA SER A 16 -10.57 5.69 12.85
C SER A 16 -11.45 4.96 11.85
N GLU A 17 -11.70 3.68 12.06
CA GLU A 17 -12.61 2.89 11.22
C GLU A 17 -14.01 3.49 11.21
N ASP A 18 -14.57 3.70 10.02
CA ASP A 18 -15.90 4.28 9.82
C ASP A 18 -16.86 3.22 9.28
N ASN A 19 -17.89 2.91 10.06
CA ASN A 19 -18.91 1.93 9.70
C ASN A 19 -20.08 2.54 8.89
N SER A 20 -20.05 3.83 8.58
CA SER A 20 -21.15 4.53 7.91
C SER A 20 -21.30 4.15 6.43
N TYR A 21 -20.24 3.62 5.80
CA TYR A 21 -20.19 3.33 4.35
C TYR A 21 -19.55 1.99 4.01
N PRO A 22 -20.03 0.87 4.55
CA PRO A 22 -19.41 -0.42 4.28
C PRO A 22 -19.65 -0.90 2.85
N ILE A 23 -18.73 -1.72 2.33
CA ILE A 23 -19.02 -2.64 1.24
C ILE A 23 -19.95 -3.71 1.80
N SER A 24 -21.11 -3.91 1.20
CA SER A 24 -22.11 -4.86 1.69
C SER A 24 -21.80 -6.31 1.31
N SER A 25 -21.15 -6.53 0.17
CA SER A 25 -20.69 -7.87 -0.25
C SER A 25 -19.47 -7.80 -1.16
N PHE A 26 -18.64 -8.85 -1.11
CA PHE A 26 -17.70 -9.20 -2.18
C PHE A 26 -18.31 -10.35 -2.97
N ASP A 27 -18.54 -10.12 -4.25
CA ASP A 27 -19.22 -11.05 -5.14
C ASP A 27 -18.19 -11.83 -5.98
N SER A 28 -18.62 -12.79 -6.80
CA SER A 28 -17.72 -13.60 -7.62
C SER A 28 -16.99 -12.81 -8.68
N ASP A 29 -17.57 -11.71 -9.12
CA ASP A 29 -17.11 -10.85 -10.23
C ASP A 29 -17.02 -9.37 -9.86
N GLY A 30 -17.18 -9.03 -8.59
CA GLY A 30 -17.14 -7.65 -8.14
C GLY A 30 -17.44 -7.45 -6.67
N PHE A 31 -18.10 -6.35 -6.35
CA PHE A 31 -18.53 -6.02 -4.99
C PHE A 31 -19.81 -5.16 -5.05
N THR A 32 -20.60 -5.24 -4.00
CA THR A 32 -21.77 -4.40 -3.81
C THR A 32 -21.53 -3.37 -2.72
N THR A 33 -21.84 -2.11 -3.00
CA THR A 33 -21.78 -1.03 -2.00
C THR A 33 -23.13 -0.87 -1.31
N SER A 34 -23.13 -0.56 -0.02
CA SER A 34 -24.35 -0.17 0.70
C SER A 34 -24.83 1.20 0.24
N SER A 35 -26.12 1.48 0.40
CA SER A 35 -26.75 2.74 0.02
C SER A 35 -26.14 3.92 0.80
N GLY A 36 -25.49 4.83 0.10
CA GLY A 36 -24.89 6.04 0.67
C GLY A 36 -24.11 6.84 -0.39
N SER A 37 -24.25 8.14 -0.39
CA SER A 37 -23.81 9.01 -1.50
C SER A 37 -22.30 9.27 -1.58
N GLN A 38 -21.49 8.78 -0.66
CA GLN A 38 -20.09 9.25 -0.55
C GLN A 38 -19.04 8.33 -1.17
N ASN A 39 -19.25 7.02 -1.22
CA ASN A 39 -18.19 6.08 -1.61
C ASN A 39 -18.63 5.11 -2.71
N GLY A 40 -18.65 5.57 -3.96
CA GLY A 40 -18.84 4.69 -5.11
C GLY A 40 -20.27 4.60 -5.65
N GLN A 41 -21.21 5.46 -5.22
CA GLN A 41 -22.59 5.47 -5.70
C GLN A 41 -23.06 6.81 -6.29
N ASN A 42 -22.20 7.82 -6.34
CA ASN A 42 -22.56 9.06 -7.00
C ASN A 42 -22.52 8.88 -8.52
N THR A 43 -23.66 8.90 -9.17
CA THR A 43 -23.80 8.68 -10.62
C THR A 43 -23.16 9.77 -11.48
N SER A 44 -22.72 10.89 -10.90
CA SER A 44 -22.01 11.97 -11.58
C SER A 44 -20.49 11.84 -11.51
N HIS A 45 -19.96 10.79 -10.88
CA HIS A 45 -18.51 10.56 -10.76
C HIS A 45 -18.10 9.22 -11.37
N THR A 46 -16.85 9.15 -11.79
CA THR A 46 -16.20 7.90 -12.21
C THR A 46 -15.32 7.38 -11.09
N TYR A 47 -15.20 6.07 -11.00
CA TYR A 47 -14.48 5.40 -9.94
C TYR A 47 -13.49 4.39 -10.51
N VAL A 48 -12.38 4.18 -9.82
CA VAL A 48 -11.45 3.07 -10.05
C VAL A 48 -11.28 2.29 -8.76
N GLY A 49 -11.25 0.98 -8.85
CA GLY A 49 -11.05 0.08 -7.71
C GLY A 49 -9.88 -0.87 -7.94
N TRP A 50 -9.03 -1.01 -6.92
CA TRP A 50 -7.95 -1.98 -6.90
C TRP A 50 -8.21 -2.97 -5.77
N PHE A 51 -8.04 -4.26 -6.04
CA PHE A 51 -8.41 -5.33 -5.12
C PHE A 51 -7.26 -6.28 -4.90
N TRP A 52 -6.98 -6.58 -3.63
CA TRP A 52 -6.06 -7.62 -3.22
C TRP A 52 -6.80 -8.70 -2.46
N LYS A 53 -6.65 -9.95 -2.88
CA LYS A 53 -7.27 -11.10 -2.23
C LYS A 53 -6.32 -11.69 -1.21
N ALA A 54 -6.67 -11.59 0.08
CA ALA A 54 -6.10 -12.42 1.13
C ALA A 54 -6.70 -13.85 1.06
N ASP A 55 -6.35 -14.74 1.97
CA ASP A 55 -6.78 -16.15 1.94
C ASP A 55 -7.88 -16.43 2.97
N GLY A 56 -9.11 -16.09 2.62
CA GLY A 56 -10.30 -16.50 3.39
C GLY A 56 -10.35 -16.01 4.83
N SER A 57 -10.84 -16.87 5.72
CA SER A 57 -11.01 -16.56 7.14
C SER A 57 -9.67 -16.42 7.85
N ALA A 58 -9.59 -15.44 8.74
CA ALA A 58 -8.38 -15.23 9.54
C ALA A 58 -8.20 -16.35 10.59
N SER A 59 -6.95 -16.68 10.85
CA SER A 59 -6.51 -17.61 11.88
C SER A 59 -5.59 -16.92 12.89
N SER A 60 -5.57 -17.45 14.12
CA SER A 60 -4.65 -16.97 15.15
C SER A 60 -3.20 -17.27 14.77
N ASN A 61 -2.31 -16.32 15.01
CA ASN A 61 -0.88 -16.43 14.78
C ASN A 61 -0.11 -15.97 16.02
N SER A 62 0.67 -16.87 16.59
CA SER A 62 1.49 -16.66 17.81
C SER A 62 2.98 -16.62 17.54
N ASN A 63 3.41 -16.42 16.29
CA ASN A 63 4.84 -16.34 15.94
C ASN A 63 5.54 -15.12 16.52
N GLY A 64 4.80 -14.04 16.81
CA GLY A 64 5.31 -12.84 17.47
C GLY A 64 5.07 -12.84 18.99
N SER A 65 5.62 -11.85 19.67
CA SER A 65 5.33 -11.60 21.10
C SER A 65 3.91 -11.07 21.33
N ILE A 66 3.30 -10.48 20.30
CA ILE A 66 1.91 -10.05 20.26
C ILE A 66 1.15 -11.00 19.35
N THR A 67 0.15 -11.70 19.90
CA THR A 67 -0.71 -12.58 19.12
C THR A 67 -1.51 -11.78 18.12
N SER A 68 -1.60 -12.26 16.89
CA SER A 68 -2.35 -11.63 15.80
C SER A 68 -3.39 -12.58 15.21
N SER A 69 -4.33 -12.00 14.47
CA SER A 69 -5.27 -12.72 13.62
C SER A 69 -4.90 -12.43 12.16
N VAL A 70 -4.61 -13.46 11.37
CA VAL A 70 -3.98 -13.32 10.04
C VAL A 70 -4.82 -13.98 8.97
N SER A 71 -5.03 -13.27 7.85
CA SER A 71 -5.47 -13.84 6.59
C SER A 71 -4.36 -13.60 5.56
N ALA A 72 -3.68 -14.67 5.13
CA ALA A 72 -2.49 -14.59 4.30
C ALA A 72 -2.63 -15.39 3.02
N ASN A 73 -2.47 -14.72 1.88
CA ASN A 73 -2.27 -15.35 0.58
C ASN A 73 -0.76 -15.42 0.29
N THR A 74 -0.16 -16.53 0.66
CA THR A 74 1.29 -16.73 0.51
C THR A 74 1.74 -16.79 -0.94
N THR A 75 0.86 -17.20 -1.87
CA THR A 75 1.13 -17.21 -3.30
C THR A 75 1.18 -15.80 -3.88
N ALA A 76 0.27 -14.92 -3.46
CA ALA A 76 0.24 -13.52 -3.88
C ALA A 76 1.17 -12.63 -3.04
N GLY A 77 1.77 -13.15 -1.99
CA GLY A 77 2.65 -12.39 -1.10
C GLY A 77 1.95 -11.26 -0.36
N PHE A 78 0.68 -11.46 -0.01
CA PHE A 78 -0.15 -10.45 0.65
C PHE A 78 -0.84 -11.03 1.89
N SER A 79 -0.79 -10.29 3.00
CA SER A 79 -1.58 -10.65 4.18
C SER A 79 -2.20 -9.42 4.85
N ILE A 80 -3.33 -9.69 5.51
CA ILE A 80 -4.01 -8.76 6.40
C ILE A 80 -3.83 -9.30 7.82
N VAL A 81 -3.33 -8.47 8.71
CA VAL A 81 -2.95 -8.83 10.08
C VAL A 81 -3.67 -7.90 11.05
N LYS A 82 -4.50 -8.44 11.93
CA LYS A 82 -5.14 -7.67 13.01
C LYS A 82 -4.51 -8.06 14.35
N TYR A 83 -4.24 -7.09 15.21
CA TYR A 83 -3.70 -7.30 16.56
C TYR A 83 -4.16 -6.19 17.50
N THR A 84 -4.11 -6.45 18.79
CA THR A 84 -4.33 -5.44 19.82
C THR A 84 -2.98 -4.93 20.32
N GLY A 85 -2.79 -3.62 20.32
CA GLY A 85 -1.55 -2.99 20.74
C GLY A 85 -1.27 -3.15 22.24
N THR A 86 0.00 -3.09 22.60
CA THR A 86 0.46 -3.26 23.99
C THR A 86 1.15 -2.03 24.57
N GLY A 87 1.45 -1.02 23.74
CA GLY A 87 2.23 0.15 24.15
C GLY A 87 3.72 -0.14 24.38
N SER A 88 4.15 -1.38 24.27
CA SER A 88 5.54 -1.82 24.46
C SER A 88 6.09 -2.46 23.19
N ALA A 89 7.37 -2.23 22.89
CA ALA A 89 8.00 -2.82 21.72
C ALA A 89 7.78 -4.32 21.66
N GLY A 90 7.40 -4.82 20.49
CA GLY A 90 7.04 -6.22 20.30
C GLY A 90 7.17 -6.67 18.85
N THR A 91 6.80 -7.92 18.60
CA THR A 91 6.79 -8.52 17.26
C THR A 91 5.43 -9.14 16.96
N ILE A 92 5.05 -9.14 15.69
CA ILE A 92 3.73 -9.58 15.22
C ILE A 92 3.90 -10.53 14.05
N GLY A 93 3.26 -11.71 14.13
CA GLY A 93 3.25 -12.68 13.05
C GLY A 93 2.42 -12.21 11.86
N HIS A 94 2.99 -12.27 10.64
CA HIS A 94 2.33 -11.82 9.41
C HIS A 94 1.81 -12.94 8.50
N GLY A 95 2.17 -14.20 8.75
CA GLY A 95 1.67 -15.37 8.04
C GLY A 95 2.13 -15.55 6.58
N LEU A 96 3.01 -14.69 6.06
CA LEU A 96 3.57 -14.85 4.73
C LEU A 96 4.73 -15.86 4.72
N SER A 97 5.09 -16.34 3.53
CA SER A 97 6.20 -17.30 3.33
C SER A 97 7.58 -16.65 3.29
N SER A 98 7.63 -15.32 3.22
CA SER A 98 8.88 -14.52 3.16
C SER A 98 8.72 -13.23 3.95
N ALA A 99 9.84 -12.61 4.31
CA ALA A 99 9.83 -11.29 4.95
C ALA A 99 9.09 -10.27 4.09
N PRO A 100 8.12 -9.52 4.63
CA PRO A 100 7.47 -8.47 3.88
C PRO A 100 8.45 -7.35 3.53
N ASN A 101 8.36 -6.88 2.29
CA ASN A 101 9.08 -5.69 1.81
C ASN A 101 8.37 -4.41 2.23
N VAL A 102 7.05 -4.52 2.45
CA VAL A 102 6.19 -3.40 2.84
C VAL A 102 5.27 -3.83 3.96
N VAL A 103 5.15 -3.00 4.99
CA VAL A 103 4.15 -3.11 6.05
C VAL A 103 3.47 -1.75 6.21
N ILE A 104 2.16 -1.69 6.03
CA ILE A 104 1.34 -0.49 6.23
C ILE A 104 0.44 -0.74 7.43
N VAL A 105 0.52 0.10 8.44
CA VAL A 105 -0.27 -0.06 9.68
C VAL A 105 -1.31 1.03 9.80
N LYS A 106 -2.48 0.69 10.37
CA LYS A 106 -3.51 1.64 10.76
C LYS A 106 -4.08 1.28 12.14
N ASN A 107 -4.12 2.25 13.02
CA ASN A 107 -4.89 2.18 14.26
C ASN A 107 -6.37 2.36 13.93
N LEU A 108 -7.24 1.41 14.32
CA LEU A 108 -8.65 1.39 13.98
C LEU A 108 -9.51 2.22 14.92
N ASP A 109 -9.05 2.48 16.13
CA ASP A 109 -9.81 3.08 17.21
C ASP A 109 -9.53 4.59 17.39
N ASP A 110 -8.30 5.03 17.07
CA ASP A 110 -7.88 6.43 17.24
C ASP A 110 -7.93 7.19 15.92
N ASN A 111 -8.70 8.27 15.88
CA ASN A 111 -8.89 9.14 14.72
C ASN A 111 -7.76 10.16 14.49
N SER A 112 -6.75 10.18 15.34
CA SER A 112 -5.58 11.07 15.22
C SER A 112 -4.33 10.38 14.67
N LYS A 113 -4.34 9.06 14.51
CA LYS A 113 -3.17 8.27 14.09
C LYS A 113 -3.10 8.15 12.57
N GLY A 114 -1.94 8.50 12.02
CA GLY A 114 -1.64 8.33 10.60
C GLY A 114 -1.49 6.86 10.17
N TRP A 115 -0.96 6.67 8.97
CA TRP A 115 -0.71 5.37 8.35
C TRP A 115 0.80 5.14 8.16
N PRO A 116 1.52 4.70 9.18
CA PRO A 116 2.93 4.39 9.05
C PRO A 116 3.19 3.31 8.00
N VAL A 117 4.20 3.55 7.16
CA VAL A 117 4.65 2.67 6.10
C VAL A 117 6.12 2.31 6.32
N LEU A 118 6.39 1.05 6.62
CA LEU A 118 7.71 0.47 6.51
C LEU A 118 7.93 0.01 5.07
N HIS A 119 9.06 0.40 4.47
CA HIS A 119 9.52 -0.09 3.18
C HIS A 119 10.98 -0.50 3.29
N THR A 120 11.33 -1.71 2.88
CA THR A 120 12.68 -2.27 3.11
C THR A 120 13.81 -1.58 2.32
N SER A 121 13.49 -0.69 1.37
CA SER A 121 14.50 0.19 0.74
C SER A 121 14.90 1.38 1.62
N LEU A 122 14.17 1.64 2.71
CA LEU A 122 14.53 2.63 3.73
C LEU A 122 15.17 1.91 4.93
N THR A 123 16.30 2.41 5.38
CA THR A 123 17.00 1.84 6.55
C THR A 123 16.68 2.66 7.79
N ASN A 124 15.90 2.09 8.72
CA ASN A 124 15.45 2.74 9.95
C ASN A 124 14.66 4.04 9.73
N GLU A 125 14.10 4.19 8.55
CA GLU A 125 13.22 5.31 8.17
C GLU A 125 11.88 4.77 7.70
N TYR A 126 10.85 5.59 7.82
CA TYR A 126 9.46 5.25 7.55
C TYR A 126 8.77 6.41 6.84
N LEU A 127 7.67 6.12 6.20
CA LEU A 127 6.78 7.10 5.58
C LEU A 127 5.41 7.08 6.25
N GLU A 128 4.61 8.08 5.98
CA GLU A 128 3.18 8.07 6.27
C GLU A 128 2.38 8.13 4.97
N LEU A 129 1.41 7.22 4.80
CA LEU A 129 0.62 7.12 3.58
C LEU A 129 -0.30 8.34 3.40
N ASN A 130 -0.82 8.88 4.49
CA ASN A 130 -1.69 10.06 4.53
C ASN A 130 -0.93 11.39 4.60
N SER A 131 0.34 11.41 4.19
CA SER A 131 1.20 12.60 4.29
C SER A 131 2.11 12.76 3.08
N THR A 132 2.44 14.01 2.78
CA THR A 132 3.50 14.36 1.85
C THR A 132 4.89 14.36 2.49
N ASN A 133 4.98 14.22 3.80
CA ASN A 133 6.23 14.33 4.55
C ASN A 133 7.34 13.44 3.98
N ASP A 134 8.56 13.88 4.23
CA ASP A 134 9.78 13.13 3.95
C ASP A 134 9.82 11.84 4.78
N ALA A 135 10.65 10.90 4.36
CA ALA A 135 10.98 9.76 5.21
C ALA A 135 11.59 10.25 6.53
N PHE A 136 11.14 9.67 7.62
CA PHE A 136 11.57 10.06 8.96
C PHE A 136 12.06 8.85 9.75
N SER A 137 13.02 9.06 10.64
CA SER A 137 13.56 8.04 11.51
C SER A 137 12.86 8.01 12.87
N GLY A 138 12.73 6.83 13.47
CA GLY A 138 12.17 6.70 14.81
C GLY A 138 11.97 5.25 15.24
N SER A 139 12.73 4.78 16.21
CA SER A 139 12.59 3.42 16.76
C SER A 139 11.20 3.15 17.36
N THR A 140 10.44 4.20 17.70
CA THR A 140 9.11 4.08 18.28
C THR A 140 8.05 3.52 17.33
N TYR A 141 8.30 3.54 16.01
CA TYR A 141 7.36 3.02 15.00
C TYR A 141 7.54 1.51 14.79
N PHE A 142 8.61 1.09 14.15
CA PHE A 142 8.90 -0.32 13.79
C PHE A 142 10.15 -0.85 14.48
N ASN A 143 10.52 -0.25 15.62
CA ASN A 143 11.64 -0.63 16.46
C ASN A 143 12.99 -0.69 15.72
N ASN A 144 13.15 0.08 14.64
CA ASN A 144 14.34 0.06 13.78
C ASN A 144 14.78 -1.36 13.36
N THR A 145 13.82 -2.26 13.19
CA THR A 145 14.07 -3.67 12.95
C THR A 145 13.41 -4.09 11.63
N ALA A 146 14.21 -4.61 10.72
CA ALA A 146 13.69 -5.14 9.45
C ALA A 146 12.78 -6.36 9.71
N PRO A 147 11.71 -6.54 8.93
CA PRO A 147 10.89 -7.74 9.01
C PRO A 147 11.70 -9.02 8.75
N THR A 148 11.28 -10.10 9.38
CA THR A 148 11.82 -11.45 9.16
C THR A 148 10.84 -12.27 8.33
N ALA A 149 11.14 -13.54 8.07
CA ALA A 149 10.24 -14.45 7.37
C ALA A 149 8.95 -14.78 8.16
N SER A 150 8.88 -14.45 9.44
CA SER A 150 7.73 -14.81 10.29
C SER A 150 7.07 -13.63 10.99
N VAL A 151 7.81 -12.55 11.27
CA VAL A 151 7.32 -11.42 12.06
C VAL A 151 7.80 -10.07 11.50
N PHE A 152 7.03 -9.02 11.77
CA PHE A 152 7.51 -7.64 11.77
C PHE A 152 7.51 -7.08 13.18
N SER A 153 8.31 -6.05 13.41
CA SER A 153 8.44 -5.41 14.72
C SER A 153 7.60 -4.14 14.80
N VAL A 154 7.12 -3.83 15.99
CA VAL A 154 6.48 -2.55 16.34
C VAL A 154 7.19 -1.96 17.57
N GLY A 155 7.23 -0.63 17.61
CA GLY A 155 7.76 0.11 18.75
C GLY A 155 6.69 0.45 19.77
N THR A 156 6.70 1.70 20.26
CA THR A 156 5.81 2.18 21.33
C THR A 156 4.83 3.25 20.90
N VAL A 157 4.92 3.74 19.64
CA VAL A 157 4.03 4.81 19.14
C VAL A 157 2.63 4.29 18.89
N GLY A 158 1.62 5.07 19.24
CA GLY A 158 0.22 4.69 19.12
C GLY A 158 -0.25 4.41 17.69
N SER A 159 0.42 4.96 16.67
CA SER A 159 0.11 4.66 15.27
C SER A 159 0.41 3.20 14.87
N THR A 160 1.30 2.52 15.60
CA THR A 160 1.66 1.12 15.35
C THR A 160 1.38 0.20 16.52
N ASN A 161 1.18 0.72 17.77
CA ASN A 161 1.09 -0.15 18.93
C ASN A 161 0.48 0.52 20.18
N GLU A 162 -0.60 1.32 20.03
CA GLU A 162 -1.31 1.90 21.19
C GLU A 162 -1.86 0.80 22.08
N SER A 163 -1.67 0.96 23.39
CA SER A 163 -2.10 -0.04 24.38
C SER A 163 -3.62 -0.17 24.43
N GLY A 164 -4.13 -1.35 24.10
CA GLY A 164 -5.55 -1.67 24.14
C GLY A 164 -6.32 -1.38 22.85
N ASP A 165 -5.73 -0.63 21.92
CA ASP A 165 -6.37 -0.35 20.63
C ASP A 165 -6.22 -1.54 19.67
N ASP A 166 -7.19 -1.68 18.79
CA ASP A 166 -7.13 -2.59 17.66
C ASP A 166 -6.39 -1.95 16.48
N LEU A 167 -5.42 -2.66 15.94
CA LEU A 167 -4.63 -2.23 14.79
C LEU A 167 -4.72 -3.26 13.65
N ILE A 168 -4.59 -2.75 12.42
CA ILE A 168 -4.51 -3.58 11.23
C ILE A 168 -3.22 -3.28 10.46
N ALA A 169 -2.56 -4.33 9.98
CA ALA A 169 -1.41 -4.22 9.09
C ALA A 169 -1.68 -4.92 7.76
N TYR A 170 -1.24 -4.28 6.67
CA TYR A 170 -1.19 -4.83 5.33
C TYR A 170 0.25 -5.12 5.00
N CYS A 171 0.58 -6.40 4.81
CA CYS A 171 1.94 -6.85 4.56
C CYS A 171 2.07 -7.37 3.13
N PHE A 172 3.14 -6.95 2.44
CA PHE A 172 3.44 -7.38 1.08
C PHE A 172 4.89 -7.81 0.96
N HIS A 173 5.15 -8.92 0.28
CA HIS A 173 6.50 -9.29 -0.15
C HIS A 173 6.59 -9.42 -1.68
N ASN A 174 7.80 -9.34 -2.20
CA ASN A 174 8.06 -9.54 -3.63
C ASN A 174 7.65 -10.94 -4.08
N VAL A 175 6.92 -11.02 -5.19
CA VAL A 175 6.57 -12.29 -5.86
C VAL A 175 6.95 -12.17 -7.33
N GLU A 176 7.84 -13.05 -7.79
CA GLU A 176 8.33 -13.04 -9.17
C GLU A 176 7.17 -13.14 -10.18
N GLY A 177 7.13 -12.19 -11.12
CA GLY A 177 6.08 -12.09 -12.12
C GLY A 177 4.74 -11.55 -11.63
N TYR A 178 4.62 -11.15 -10.35
CA TYR A 178 3.37 -10.63 -9.79
C TYR A 178 3.52 -9.30 -9.07
N SER A 179 4.47 -9.17 -8.16
CA SER A 179 4.66 -7.92 -7.40
C SER A 179 6.12 -7.62 -7.12
N LYS A 180 6.48 -6.34 -7.09
CA LYS A 180 7.83 -5.90 -6.77
C LYS A 180 7.81 -4.56 -6.04
N PHE A 181 8.58 -4.49 -4.97
CA PHE A 181 8.75 -3.33 -4.10
C PHE A 181 10.23 -3.00 -4.02
N GLY A 182 10.60 -1.76 -4.22
CA GLY A 182 12.00 -1.34 -4.25
C GLY A 182 12.16 0.16 -4.38
N SER A 183 13.34 0.60 -4.78
CA SER A 183 13.64 2.01 -5.04
C SER A 183 14.45 2.18 -6.31
N PHE A 184 14.43 3.39 -6.85
CA PHE A 184 15.28 3.82 -7.96
C PHE A 184 15.75 5.26 -7.76
N ALA A 185 16.83 5.62 -8.42
CA ALA A 185 17.27 7.01 -8.50
C ALA A 185 16.56 7.71 -9.65
N GLY A 186 15.76 8.72 -9.34
CA GLY A 186 15.18 9.64 -10.32
C GLY A 186 16.28 10.51 -10.92
N ASN A 187 16.22 10.77 -12.23
CA ASN A 187 17.24 11.52 -12.97
C ASN A 187 16.84 12.94 -13.34
N SER A 188 15.68 13.40 -12.92
CA SER A 188 15.14 14.74 -13.21
C SER A 188 15.05 15.05 -14.72
N SER A 189 14.87 14.06 -15.57
CA SER A 189 14.85 14.17 -17.02
C SER A 189 13.54 13.68 -17.62
N ALA A 190 13.18 14.21 -18.80
CA ALA A 190 12.11 13.67 -19.63
C ALA A 190 12.48 12.32 -20.26
N ASP A 191 13.77 12.08 -20.49
CA ASP A 191 14.30 10.73 -20.72
C ASP A 191 14.63 10.11 -19.35
N GLY A 192 13.55 9.79 -18.62
CA GLY A 192 13.60 9.39 -17.23
C GLY A 192 14.09 7.97 -17.00
N THR A 193 14.23 7.62 -15.73
CA THR A 193 14.74 6.32 -15.32
C THR A 193 13.78 5.20 -15.77
N PHE A 194 14.34 4.14 -16.35
CA PHE A 194 13.65 2.86 -16.56
C PHE A 194 13.83 1.96 -15.33
N VAL A 195 12.72 1.41 -14.85
CA VAL A 195 12.69 0.48 -13.71
C VAL A 195 12.26 -0.89 -14.19
N TYR A 196 13.19 -1.84 -14.13
CA TYR A 196 12.93 -3.24 -14.48
C TYR A 196 12.15 -3.95 -13.37
N LEU A 197 10.98 -4.47 -13.70
CA LEU A 197 10.13 -5.25 -12.79
C LEU A 197 10.18 -6.76 -13.09
N GLY A 198 10.40 -7.15 -14.35
CA GLY A 198 10.25 -8.52 -14.83
C GLY A 198 8.84 -8.84 -15.33
N PHE A 199 7.93 -7.84 -15.27
CA PHE A 199 6.55 -7.94 -15.75
C PHE A 199 6.04 -6.57 -16.22
N ARG A 200 4.98 -6.57 -17.02
CA ARG A 200 4.20 -5.35 -17.30
C ARG A 200 3.36 -5.00 -16.08
N PRO A 201 3.49 -3.81 -15.49
CA PRO A 201 2.65 -3.43 -14.37
C PRO A 201 1.22 -3.11 -14.80
N ALA A 202 0.26 -3.43 -13.94
CA ALA A 202 -1.12 -2.93 -13.99
C ALA A 202 -1.30 -1.70 -13.08
N TYR A 203 -0.54 -1.66 -12.00
CA TYR A 203 -0.67 -0.66 -10.96
C TYR A 203 0.68 -0.38 -10.31
N ILE A 204 1.02 0.88 -10.16
CA ILE A 204 2.22 1.31 -9.45
C ILE A 204 1.92 2.50 -8.53
N TRP A 205 2.60 2.53 -7.39
CA TRP A 205 2.73 3.72 -6.55
C TRP A 205 4.16 4.19 -6.59
N LEU A 206 4.34 5.50 -6.59
CA LEU A 206 5.64 6.14 -6.46
C LEU A 206 5.61 7.11 -5.29
N LYS A 207 6.67 7.10 -4.50
CA LYS A 207 6.88 8.06 -3.42
C LYS A 207 8.35 8.41 -3.31
N ARG A 208 8.67 9.68 -3.52
CA ARG A 208 10.00 10.19 -3.20
C ARG A 208 10.18 10.24 -1.68
N ASP A 209 11.36 9.85 -1.21
CA ASP A 209 11.71 9.81 0.21
C ASP A 209 11.90 11.19 0.85
N SER A 210 11.99 12.24 0.06
CA SER A 210 12.35 13.60 0.48
C SER A 210 11.60 14.70 -0.28
N ASN A 211 11.65 15.93 0.22
CA ASN A 211 11.08 17.16 -0.36
C ASN A 211 9.54 17.23 -0.41
N GLY A 212 8.86 16.65 0.55
CA GLY A 212 7.43 16.87 0.77
C GLY A 212 6.55 16.55 -0.44
N VAL A 213 6.83 15.42 -1.12
CA VAL A 213 6.17 15.06 -2.39
C VAL A 213 4.97 14.15 -2.15
N ASP A 214 3.90 14.36 -2.91
CA ASP A 214 2.72 13.49 -2.91
C ASP A 214 3.05 12.06 -3.35
N TRP A 215 2.25 11.09 -2.91
CA TRP A 215 2.17 9.77 -3.50
C TRP A 215 1.52 9.87 -4.87
N SER A 216 2.14 9.29 -5.88
CA SER A 216 1.59 9.20 -7.24
C SER A 216 1.17 7.77 -7.55
N LEU A 217 -0.07 7.59 -7.98
CA LEU A 217 -0.67 6.30 -8.31
C LEU A 217 -1.03 6.25 -9.78
N PHE A 218 -0.57 5.22 -10.46
CA PHE A 218 -0.78 4.98 -11.88
C PHE A 218 -1.36 3.60 -12.09
N ASP A 219 -2.28 3.45 -13.05
CA ASP A 219 -2.81 2.15 -13.46
C ASP A 219 -3.04 2.04 -14.97
N SER A 220 -3.05 0.83 -15.47
CA SER A 220 -3.21 0.53 -16.90
C SER A 220 -4.66 0.53 -17.38
N LYS A 221 -5.65 0.88 -16.53
CA LYS A 221 -7.08 0.73 -16.86
C LYS A 221 -7.80 2.04 -17.12
N ARG A 222 -7.36 3.15 -16.53
CA ARG A 222 -8.02 4.44 -16.72
C ARG A 222 -7.89 4.95 -18.16
N LEU A 223 -6.71 4.87 -18.78
CA LEU A 223 -6.49 5.28 -20.17
C LEU A 223 -5.94 4.19 -21.10
N GLY A 224 -5.37 3.12 -20.58
CA GLY A 224 -5.04 1.91 -21.34
C GLY A 224 -3.82 1.97 -22.28
N TYR A 225 -3.26 3.15 -22.60
CA TYR A 225 -2.16 3.35 -23.52
C TYR A 225 -1.14 4.36 -23.00
N ASN A 226 0.13 4.21 -23.45
CA ASN A 226 1.28 4.98 -22.98
C ASN A 226 1.38 6.39 -23.59
N VAL A 227 0.30 7.12 -23.85
CA VAL A 227 0.34 8.52 -24.32
C VAL A 227 -0.20 9.46 -23.26
N ASP A 228 -1.10 8.99 -22.40
CA ASP A 228 -1.69 9.79 -21.31
C ASP A 228 -1.89 8.89 -20.10
N ASN A 229 -1.02 8.97 -19.13
CA ASN A 229 -1.20 8.26 -17.88
C ASN A 229 -1.86 9.18 -16.85
N ASN A 230 -3.17 9.10 -16.76
CA ASN A 230 -3.90 9.72 -15.66
C ASN A 230 -3.33 9.21 -14.34
N ASN A 231 -2.78 10.10 -13.54
CA ASN A 231 -2.31 9.76 -12.21
C ASN A 231 -3.24 10.32 -11.14
N LEU A 232 -3.36 9.58 -10.05
CA LEU A 232 -3.96 10.08 -8.82
C LEU A 232 -2.84 10.46 -7.87
N ARG A 233 -2.90 11.68 -7.38
CA ARG A 233 -2.12 12.09 -6.21
C ARG A 233 -2.95 11.72 -5.00
N ALA A 234 -2.81 10.47 -4.56
CA ALA A 234 -3.52 9.96 -3.43
C ALA A 234 -2.72 10.16 -2.14
N PHE A 235 -3.44 10.09 -1.04
CA PHE A 235 -2.89 10.16 0.30
C PHE A 235 -2.30 11.54 0.68
N ALA A 236 -2.53 12.56 -0.14
CA ALA A 236 -2.21 13.93 0.22
C ALA A 236 -3.30 14.54 1.13
N SER A 237 -2.93 15.49 1.96
CA SER A 237 -3.83 16.22 2.84
C SER A 237 -4.87 17.09 2.09
N SER A 238 -4.83 17.13 0.77
CA SER A 238 -5.79 17.82 -0.09
C SER A 238 -6.29 16.87 -1.16
N PRO A 239 -7.60 16.73 -1.36
CA PRO A 239 -8.15 15.93 -2.45
C PRO A 239 -7.73 16.55 -3.77
N ALA A 240 -6.76 15.93 -4.44
CA ALA A 240 -6.36 16.33 -5.77
C ALA A 240 -7.26 15.66 -6.80
N THR A 241 -7.69 16.43 -7.78
CA THR A 241 -8.30 15.87 -8.99
C THR A 241 -7.31 14.99 -9.72
N GLU A 242 -7.81 14.04 -10.49
CA GLU A 242 -6.98 13.25 -11.40
C GLU A 242 -6.12 14.18 -12.27
N GLN A 243 -4.82 13.89 -12.34
CA GLN A 243 -3.87 14.61 -13.19
C GLN A 243 -3.75 13.89 -14.53
N THR A 244 -3.58 14.64 -15.61
CA THR A 244 -3.47 14.14 -16.99
C THR A 244 -2.07 14.38 -17.54
N ASP A 245 -1.06 14.05 -16.77
CA ASP A 245 0.34 14.28 -17.11
C ASP A 245 1.01 12.99 -17.58
N ASP A 246 1.79 13.03 -18.66
CA ASP A 246 2.58 11.90 -19.17
C ASP A 246 3.78 11.59 -18.28
N ASP A 247 3.54 11.21 -17.04
CA ASP A 247 4.60 10.99 -16.05
C ASP A 247 5.31 9.64 -16.24
N VAL A 248 4.59 8.57 -16.64
CA VAL A 248 5.10 7.20 -16.65
C VAL A 248 4.56 6.40 -17.84
N ASP A 249 5.44 5.65 -18.52
CA ASP A 249 5.05 4.58 -19.45
C ASP A 249 5.07 3.22 -18.77
N PHE A 250 4.04 2.40 -18.99
CA PHE A 250 4.02 0.98 -18.66
C PHE A 250 4.58 0.16 -19.84
N LEU A 251 5.69 -0.53 -19.59
CA LEU A 251 6.40 -1.34 -20.57
C LEU A 251 6.20 -2.82 -20.28
N SER A 252 6.52 -3.68 -21.24
CA SER A 252 6.32 -5.14 -21.12
C SER A 252 7.04 -5.78 -19.94
N ASN A 253 8.09 -5.16 -19.43
CA ASN A 253 8.95 -5.69 -18.36
C ASN A 253 9.25 -4.68 -17.24
N GLY A 254 8.50 -3.58 -17.18
CA GLY A 254 8.71 -2.54 -16.17
C GLY A 254 7.98 -1.25 -16.49
N PHE A 255 8.48 -0.15 -15.96
CA PHE A 255 7.98 1.19 -16.27
C PHE A 255 9.13 2.16 -16.53
N LYS A 256 8.83 3.28 -17.18
CA LYS A 256 9.78 4.35 -17.45
C LYS A 256 9.18 5.70 -17.11
N CYS A 257 9.89 6.53 -16.37
CA CYS A 257 9.52 7.93 -16.17
C CYS A 257 9.68 8.71 -17.49
N ARG A 258 8.72 9.55 -17.83
CA ARG A 258 8.65 10.25 -19.12
C ARG A 258 8.78 11.76 -19.00
N ARG A 259 8.80 12.28 -17.79
CA ARG A 259 8.85 13.71 -17.50
C ARG A 259 9.72 13.99 -16.29
N ASN A 260 10.23 15.22 -16.18
CA ASN A 260 10.81 15.70 -14.94
C ASN A 260 9.70 16.09 -13.96
N PHE A 261 9.18 15.12 -13.23
CA PHE A 261 8.19 15.32 -12.18
C PHE A 261 8.77 14.95 -10.81
N ALA A 262 8.06 15.30 -9.76
CA ALA A 262 8.57 15.18 -8.39
C ALA A 262 9.02 13.77 -8.01
N ASN A 263 8.28 12.73 -8.45
CA ASN A 263 8.64 11.32 -8.26
C ASN A 263 9.57 10.76 -9.36
N ASN A 264 10.30 11.62 -10.08
CA ASN A 264 11.46 11.25 -10.92
C ASN A 264 12.72 12.02 -10.47
N GLN A 265 12.86 12.29 -9.18
CA GLN A 265 13.98 13.03 -8.59
C GLN A 265 14.41 12.37 -7.28
N GLY A 266 15.71 12.34 -7.00
CA GLY A 266 16.24 11.73 -5.78
C GLY A 266 15.97 10.24 -5.67
N THR A 267 15.85 9.73 -4.46
CA THR A 267 15.45 8.33 -4.22
C THR A 267 13.93 8.21 -4.24
N VAL A 268 13.43 7.34 -5.09
CA VAL A 268 11.99 7.11 -5.25
C VAL A 268 11.67 5.66 -4.92
N LEU A 269 10.77 5.45 -3.98
CA LEU A 269 10.20 4.14 -3.67
C LEU A 269 9.13 3.79 -4.69
N TYR A 270 9.08 2.52 -5.08
CA TYR A 270 8.03 2.01 -5.93
C TYR A 270 7.36 0.76 -5.35
N PHE A 271 6.08 0.65 -5.61
CA PHE A 271 5.22 -0.49 -5.29
C PHE A 271 4.54 -0.87 -6.61
N ALA A 272 4.77 -2.07 -7.09
CA ALA A 272 4.30 -2.46 -8.42
C ALA A 272 3.62 -3.83 -8.41
N TRP A 273 2.50 -3.94 -9.14
CA TRP A 273 1.76 -5.18 -9.33
C TRP A 273 1.50 -5.44 -10.81
N ALA A 274 1.59 -6.69 -11.22
CA ALA A 274 1.53 -7.14 -12.60
C ALA A 274 0.12 -7.04 -13.20
N GLU A 275 0.05 -6.76 -14.51
CA GLU A 275 -1.18 -6.82 -15.29
C GLU A 275 -1.71 -8.25 -15.45
N ALA A 276 -0.80 -9.20 -15.68
CA ALA A 276 -1.09 -10.62 -15.71
C ALA A 276 -0.29 -11.31 -14.60
N PRO A 277 -0.96 -11.86 -13.56
CA PRO A 277 -0.26 -12.45 -12.45
C PRO A 277 0.44 -13.75 -12.86
N PHE A 278 1.66 -13.93 -12.33
CA PHE A 278 2.49 -15.13 -12.42
C PHE A 278 3.31 -15.33 -13.71
N LYS A 279 4.47 -15.95 -13.50
CA LYS A 279 5.61 -16.10 -14.41
C LYS A 279 5.29 -16.64 -15.82
N PHE A 280 4.21 -17.36 -15.98
CA PHE A 280 3.82 -18.01 -17.24
C PHE A 280 2.70 -17.29 -18.00
N ALA A 281 2.20 -16.18 -17.50
CA ALA A 281 1.14 -15.41 -18.14
C ALA A 281 1.68 -14.29 -19.07
N ASN A 282 3.00 -14.11 -19.17
CA ASN A 282 3.63 -12.99 -19.86
C ASN A 282 3.83 -13.18 -21.37
N ALA A 283 3.35 -14.27 -21.95
CA ALA A 283 3.42 -14.53 -23.38
C ALA A 283 2.15 -14.02 -24.09
N ARG A 284 1.93 -12.69 -24.12
CA ARG A 284 0.94 -12.06 -24.97
C ARG A 284 1.43 -10.70 -25.50
#